data_32bed1e48f14cbdf279bb24a1cd41dfe
#
_entry.id   32bed1e48f14cbdf279bb24a1cd41dfe
#
_cell.length_a   1.000
_cell.length_b   1.000
_cell.length_c   1.000
_cell.angle_alpha   90.00
_cell.angle_beta   90.00
_cell.angle_gamma   90.00
#
_symmetry.space_group_name_H-M   'P 1'
#
loop_
_entity.id
_entity.type
_entity.pdbx_description
1 polymer ?
#
loop_
_entity_poly.entity_id
_entity_poly.type
_entity_poly.pdbx_seq_one_letter_code
_entity_poly.pdbx_strand_id
1 'polypeptide(L)'
;MKINLRRMNTIFKYLALSFFSVLVLLLVTSDKSAQAVVRVKDVAYIQGVRDNQLYGYGLVTGLQGTGDSQIFKITRQMAVNIFQKMGVLISDSDFFSKNVAAVMITANIPAFARPGDKLDIIISSIGDSKSLEGGVLLQTALQGADNEVYAVAQGPLSIGGYNVEGQAQSTRKNISTTAYISNGAIVEKEIQ
;
A
#
# COMPACT_ATOMS: atom_id res chain seq x y z
N MET A 1 46.91 10.80 72.13
CA MET A 1 47.07 11.18 70.70
C MET A 1 45.71 11.63 70.17
N LYS A 2 45.40 12.96 70.21
CA LYS A 2 44.09 13.50 69.74
C LYS A 2 44.18 13.72 68.26
N ILE A 3 43.49 12.85 67.48
CA ILE A 3 43.37 12.98 66.05
C ILE A 3 42.46 14.15 65.73
N ASN A 4 42.95 15.12 64.97
CA ASN A 4 42.32 16.38 64.70
C ASN A 4 41.20 16.17 63.65
N LEU A 5 39.96 15.91 64.12
CA LEU A 5 38.76 15.66 63.32
C LEU A 5 38.50 16.71 62.21
N ARG A 6 38.94 17.97 62.45
CA ARG A 6 38.81 19.02 61.39
C ARG A 6 39.68 18.78 60.17
N ARG A 7 40.91 18.27 60.33
CA ARG A 7 41.79 17.94 59.20
C ARG A 7 41.29 16.74 58.40
N MET A 8 40.70 15.76 59.06
CA MET A 8 40.15 14.59 58.44
C MET A 8 38.94 14.93 57.56
N ASN A 9 38.04 15.81 58.01
CA ASN A 9 36.90 16.29 57.20
C ASN A 9 37.33 17.08 55.96
N THR A 10 38.45 17.80 56.04
CA THR A 10 38.95 18.60 54.92
C THR A 10 39.54 17.69 53.85
N ILE A 11 40.30 16.68 54.23
CA ILE A 11 40.90 15.69 53.34
C ILE A 11 39.78 14.87 52.63
N PHE A 12 38.72 14.52 53.37
CA PHE A 12 37.61 13.76 52.82
C PHE A 12 36.84 14.59 51.76
N LYS A 13 36.66 15.92 51.98
CA LYS A 13 36.06 16.82 51.00
C LYS A 13 36.86 16.96 49.71
N TYR A 14 38.20 17.05 49.80
CA TYR A 14 39.04 17.12 48.59
C TYR A 14 39.10 15.79 47.83
N LEU A 15 39.08 14.65 48.53
CA LEU A 15 38.97 13.34 47.92
C LEU A 15 37.65 13.12 47.20
N ALA A 16 36.51 13.56 47.82
CA ALA A 16 35.22 13.47 47.19
C ALA A 16 35.10 14.40 45.98
N LEU A 17 35.65 15.61 46.03
CA LEU A 17 35.68 16.54 44.91
C LEU A 17 36.51 16.05 43.75
N SER A 18 37.68 15.46 44.05
CA SER A 18 38.55 14.79 43.05
C SER A 18 37.87 13.61 42.39
N PHE A 19 37.19 12.75 43.14
CA PHE A 19 36.46 11.61 42.62
C PHE A 19 35.28 12.06 41.73
N PHE A 20 34.58 13.09 42.14
CA PHE A 20 33.49 13.67 41.35
C PHE A 20 34.00 14.29 40.03
N SER A 21 35.13 14.98 40.06
CA SER A 21 35.80 15.54 38.88
C SER A 21 36.21 14.46 37.87
N VAL A 22 36.78 13.34 38.34
CA VAL A 22 37.16 12.19 37.49
C VAL A 22 35.92 11.51 36.91
N LEU A 23 34.83 11.39 37.69
CA LEU A 23 33.59 10.81 37.23
C LEU A 23 32.92 11.65 36.12
N VAL A 24 32.93 12.99 36.27
CA VAL A 24 32.42 13.92 35.27
C VAL A 24 33.26 13.86 33.99
N LEU A 25 34.60 13.77 34.12
CA LEU A 25 35.50 13.64 32.98
C LEU A 25 35.26 12.33 32.20
N LEU A 26 35.03 11.23 32.90
CA LEU A 26 34.69 9.92 32.30
C LEU A 26 33.30 9.96 31.56
N LEU A 27 32.35 10.72 32.05
CA LEU A 27 31.03 10.89 31.39
C LEU A 27 31.12 11.73 30.11
N VAL A 28 32.00 12.74 30.09
CA VAL A 28 32.17 13.63 28.93
C VAL A 28 32.95 12.95 27.79
N THR A 29 33.81 11.96 28.09
CA THR A 29 34.58 11.24 27.05
C THR A 29 33.85 10.07 26.40
N SER A 30 32.60 9.82 26.78
CA SER A 30 31.76 8.79 26.12
C SER A 30 31.13 9.33 24.83
N ASP A 31 31.96 9.85 23.92
CA ASP A 31 31.53 10.12 22.54
C ASP A 31 31.29 8.77 21.86
N LYS A 32 30.02 8.31 21.92
CA LYS A 32 29.53 7.27 21.03
C LYS A 32 29.47 7.91 19.64
N SER A 33 30.52 7.72 18.85
CA SER A 33 30.48 8.00 17.41
C SER A 33 29.34 7.19 16.81
N ALA A 34 28.19 7.80 16.62
CA ALA A 34 27.10 7.22 15.83
C ALA A 34 27.62 7.13 14.39
N GLN A 35 28.17 5.99 14.01
CA GLN A 35 28.46 5.70 12.60
C GLN A 35 27.14 5.59 11.88
N ALA A 36 26.73 6.66 11.21
CA ALA A 36 25.63 6.62 10.27
C ALA A 36 26.04 5.71 9.10
N VAL A 37 25.52 4.49 9.10
CA VAL A 37 25.67 3.58 7.97
C VAL A 37 24.78 4.12 6.84
N VAL A 38 25.38 4.83 5.91
CA VAL A 38 24.69 5.33 4.71
C VAL A 38 24.70 4.20 3.69
N ARG A 39 23.49 3.79 3.25
CA ARG A 39 23.33 2.78 2.21
C ARG A 39 23.55 3.41 0.84
N VAL A 40 24.12 2.66 -0.11
CA VAL A 40 24.38 3.13 -1.49
C VAL A 40 23.09 3.70 -2.12
N LYS A 41 21.94 3.10 -1.86
CA LYS A 41 20.63 3.57 -2.33
C LYS A 41 20.23 4.97 -1.83
N ASP A 42 20.84 5.46 -0.74
CA ASP A 42 20.50 6.75 -0.12
C ASP A 42 21.39 7.87 -0.66
N VAL A 43 22.50 7.54 -1.36
CA VAL A 43 23.49 8.51 -1.88
C VAL A 43 23.73 8.42 -3.38
N ALA A 44 23.22 7.38 -4.04
CA ALA A 44 23.39 7.17 -5.47
C ALA A 44 22.08 6.73 -6.11
N TYR A 45 21.83 7.19 -7.32
CA TYR A 45 20.77 6.70 -8.16
C TYR A 45 21.32 6.32 -9.53
N ILE A 46 20.72 5.33 -10.17
CA ILE A 46 21.11 4.86 -11.50
C ILE A 46 20.28 5.64 -12.53
N GLN A 47 20.93 6.42 -13.38
CA GLN A 47 20.24 7.16 -14.41
C GLN A 47 19.52 6.22 -15.39
N GLY A 48 18.27 6.55 -15.73
CA GLY A 48 17.44 5.75 -16.63
C GLY A 48 16.63 4.62 -15.94
N VAL A 49 16.92 4.34 -14.68
CA VAL A 49 16.14 3.35 -13.88
C VAL A 49 14.99 4.06 -13.18
N ARG A 50 13.77 3.73 -13.56
CA ARG A 50 12.54 4.28 -12.97
C ARG A 50 11.44 3.23 -12.91
N ASP A 51 10.54 3.40 -11.97
CA ASP A 51 9.29 2.64 -11.96
C ASP A 51 8.39 3.14 -13.10
N ASN A 52 7.67 2.21 -13.71
CA ASN A 52 6.69 2.53 -14.73
C ASN A 52 5.29 2.30 -14.18
N GLN A 53 4.34 3.10 -14.65
CA GLN A 53 2.95 3.02 -14.21
C GLN A 53 2.17 2.13 -15.17
N LEU A 54 1.39 1.22 -14.61
CA LEU A 54 0.45 0.37 -15.33
C LEU A 54 -0.97 0.76 -14.94
N TYR A 55 -1.88 0.66 -15.90
CA TYR A 55 -3.31 0.85 -15.68
C TYR A 55 -4.12 -0.21 -16.41
N GLY A 56 -5.31 -0.45 -15.95
CA GLY A 56 -6.26 -1.35 -16.59
C GLY A 56 -7.68 -1.03 -16.19
N TYR A 57 -8.63 -1.51 -17.00
CA TYR A 57 -10.05 -1.41 -16.74
C TYR A 57 -10.61 -2.80 -16.53
N GLY A 58 -11.26 -3.02 -15.39
CA GLY A 58 -11.77 -4.32 -15.01
C GLY A 58 -13.17 -4.29 -14.41
N LEU A 59 -13.65 -5.47 -14.08
CA LEU A 59 -14.89 -5.66 -13.35
C LEU A 59 -14.62 -6.30 -11.99
N VAL A 60 -15.30 -5.79 -10.99
CA VAL A 60 -15.43 -6.38 -9.67
C VAL A 60 -16.80 -7.04 -9.58
N THR A 61 -16.84 -8.26 -9.08
CA THR A 61 -18.08 -9.04 -8.88
C THR A 61 -18.23 -9.42 -7.41
N GLY A 62 -19.44 -9.87 -7.03
CA GLY A 62 -19.72 -10.30 -5.64
C GLY A 62 -20.12 -9.17 -4.70
N LEU A 63 -20.44 -8.00 -5.24
CA LEU A 63 -20.89 -6.82 -4.48
C LEU A 63 -22.36 -6.99 -4.10
N GLN A 64 -22.68 -7.21 -2.85
CA GLN A 64 -24.03 -7.48 -2.32
C GLN A 64 -25.00 -6.28 -2.50
N GLY A 65 -25.32 -5.93 -3.75
CA GLY A 65 -26.21 -4.82 -4.10
C GLY A 65 -25.55 -3.42 -4.01
N THR A 66 -24.25 -3.33 -3.76
CA THR A 66 -23.48 -2.08 -3.63
C THR A 66 -22.73 -1.70 -4.92
N GLY A 67 -22.80 -2.53 -5.95
CA GLY A 67 -22.19 -2.29 -7.25
C GLY A 67 -22.89 -1.17 -8.04
N ASP A 68 -22.48 -1.03 -9.30
CA ASP A 68 -22.98 0.01 -10.17
C ASP A 68 -24.49 -0.13 -10.45
N SER A 69 -25.14 1.01 -10.67
CA SER A 69 -26.55 1.04 -11.04
C SER A 69 -26.74 0.54 -12.47
N GLN A 70 -27.98 0.15 -12.77
CA GLN A 70 -28.38 -0.30 -14.11
C GLN A 70 -28.26 0.79 -15.19
N ILE A 71 -28.18 2.05 -14.78
CA ILE A 71 -28.08 3.21 -15.69
C ILE A 71 -26.63 3.34 -16.19
N PHE A 72 -25.65 2.81 -15.45
CA PHE A 72 -24.24 2.94 -15.81
C PHE A 72 -23.87 1.96 -16.95
N LYS A 73 -23.91 2.47 -18.18
CA LYS A 73 -23.77 1.66 -19.40
C LYS A 73 -22.40 0.97 -19.53
N ILE A 74 -21.31 1.59 -19.01
CA ILE A 74 -19.96 1.06 -19.16
C ILE A 74 -19.83 -0.31 -18.48
N THR A 75 -20.28 -0.45 -17.23
CA THR A 75 -20.24 -1.72 -16.48
C THR A 75 -21.00 -2.81 -17.22
N ARG A 76 -22.17 -2.48 -17.74
CA ARG A 76 -23.00 -3.41 -18.50
C ARG A 76 -22.29 -3.87 -19.77
N GLN A 77 -21.76 -2.95 -20.56
CA GLN A 77 -21.04 -3.27 -21.78
C GLN A 77 -19.79 -4.13 -21.51
N MET A 78 -19.03 -3.81 -20.46
CA MET A 78 -17.86 -4.59 -20.06
C MET A 78 -18.26 -6.02 -19.65
N ALA A 79 -19.35 -6.18 -18.89
CA ALA A 79 -19.85 -7.48 -18.49
C ALA A 79 -20.27 -8.31 -19.71
N VAL A 80 -21.05 -7.74 -20.63
CA VAL A 80 -21.48 -8.41 -21.88
C VAL A 80 -20.24 -8.85 -22.69
N ASN A 81 -19.25 -7.99 -22.83
CA ASN A 81 -18.01 -8.32 -23.56
C ASN A 81 -17.25 -9.50 -22.91
N ILE A 82 -17.22 -9.58 -21.58
CA ILE A 82 -16.59 -10.70 -20.86
C ILE A 82 -17.37 -11.99 -21.11
N PHE A 83 -18.69 -11.97 -20.99
CA PHE A 83 -19.54 -13.14 -21.25
C PHE A 83 -19.40 -13.63 -22.70
N GLN A 84 -19.36 -12.72 -23.66
CA GLN A 84 -19.13 -13.05 -25.06
C GLN A 84 -17.77 -13.74 -25.29
N LYS A 85 -16.69 -13.25 -24.64
CA LYS A 85 -15.38 -13.92 -24.67
C LYS A 85 -15.40 -15.33 -24.08
N MET A 86 -16.30 -15.58 -23.12
CA MET A 86 -16.53 -16.90 -22.52
C MET A 86 -17.48 -17.78 -23.36
N GLY A 87 -17.94 -17.30 -24.52
CA GLY A 87 -18.86 -18.03 -25.40
C GLY A 87 -20.32 -17.94 -25.00
N VAL A 88 -20.67 -17.05 -24.06
CA VAL A 88 -22.06 -16.83 -23.63
C VAL A 88 -22.60 -15.58 -24.32
N LEU A 89 -23.63 -15.76 -25.16
CA LEU A 89 -24.30 -14.67 -25.85
C LEU A 89 -25.38 -14.08 -24.93
N ILE A 90 -25.13 -12.88 -24.44
CA ILE A 90 -26.11 -12.11 -23.64
C ILE A 90 -26.31 -10.78 -24.33
N SER A 91 -27.58 -10.33 -24.41
CA SER A 91 -27.92 -8.98 -24.88
C SER A 91 -27.64 -7.96 -23.80
N ASP A 92 -27.27 -6.75 -24.21
CA ASP A 92 -27.06 -5.61 -23.29
C ASP A 92 -28.29 -5.30 -22.43
N SER A 93 -29.51 -5.53 -22.97
CA SER A 93 -30.77 -5.37 -22.25
C SER A 93 -31.03 -6.40 -21.17
N ASP A 94 -30.40 -7.57 -21.26
CA ASP A 94 -30.68 -8.71 -20.38
C ASP A 94 -29.74 -8.77 -19.16
N PHE A 95 -28.71 -7.92 -19.14
CA PHE A 95 -27.77 -7.85 -18.01
C PHE A 95 -28.23 -6.84 -16.96
N PHE A 96 -28.79 -7.33 -15.89
CA PHE A 96 -29.22 -6.53 -14.73
C PHE A 96 -28.55 -7.06 -13.45
N SER A 97 -27.55 -6.36 -12.96
CA SER A 97 -26.93 -6.73 -11.70
C SER A 97 -26.38 -5.50 -10.96
N LYS A 98 -26.70 -5.39 -9.67
CA LYS A 98 -26.07 -4.44 -8.75
C LYS A 98 -24.89 -5.07 -8.00
N ASN A 99 -24.50 -6.28 -8.38
CA ASN A 99 -23.42 -7.02 -7.76
C ASN A 99 -22.10 -6.88 -8.52
N VAL A 100 -22.06 -5.99 -9.52
CA VAL A 100 -20.91 -5.75 -10.38
C VAL A 100 -20.59 -4.26 -10.43
N ALA A 101 -19.33 -3.91 -10.47
CA ALA A 101 -18.87 -2.53 -10.64
C ALA A 101 -17.70 -2.48 -11.63
N ALA A 102 -17.71 -1.45 -12.49
CA ALA A 102 -16.56 -1.12 -13.32
C ALA A 102 -15.49 -0.40 -12.48
N VAL A 103 -14.25 -0.83 -12.63
CA VAL A 103 -13.13 -0.30 -11.86
C VAL A 103 -11.94 0.02 -12.76
N MET A 104 -11.17 1.00 -12.33
CA MET A 104 -9.83 1.28 -12.81
C MET A 104 -8.82 0.66 -11.86
N ILE A 105 -7.84 -0.04 -12.39
CA ILE A 105 -6.74 -0.64 -11.66
C ILE A 105 -5.47 0.13 -12.01
N THR A 106 -4.67 0.43 -11.00
CA THR A 106 -3.34 1.02 -11.17
C THR A 106 -2.30 0.20 -10.42
N ALA A 107 -1.12 0.08 -11.00
CA ALA A 107 0.03 -0.58 -10.40
C ALA A 107 1.32 0.14 -10.79
N ASN A 108 2.35 0.01 -9.96
CA ASN A 108 3.70 0.42 -10.30
C ASN A 108 4.54 -0.83 -10.56
N ILE A 109 5.13 -0.92 -11.75
CA ILE A 109 6.08 -1.98 -12.07
C ILE A 109 7.49 -1.44 -11.87
N PRO A 110 8.28 -2.01 -10.94
CA PRO A 110 9.64 -1.56 -10.70
C PRO A 110 10.54 -1.84 -11.91
N ALA A 111 11.60 -1.06 -12.02
CA ALA A 111 12.64 -1.35 -12.99
C ALA A 111 13.20 -2.75 -12.77
N PHE A 112 13.48 -3.46 -13.86
CA PHE A 112 13.99 -4.85 -13.86
C PHE A 112 13.01 -5.91 -13.31
N ALA A 113 11.71 -5.62 -13.24
CA ALA A 113 10.71 -6.62 -12.93
C ALA A 113 10.71 -7.71 -14.00
N ARG A 114 10.58 -8.98 -13.57
CA ARG A 114 10.61 -10.16 -14.44
C ARG A 114 9.24 -10.82 -14.50
N PRO A 115 8.96 -11.57 -15.58
CA PRO A 115 7.77 -12.41 -15.62
C PRO A 115 7.67 -13.31 -14.40
N GLY A 116 6.49 -13.29 -13.75
CA GLY A 116 6.23 -13.99 -12.49
C GLY A 116 6.37 -13.13 -11.23
N ASP A 117 6.97 -11.94 -11.31
CA ASP A 117 7.01 -11.02 -10.18
C ASP A 117 5.61 -10.53 -9.83
N LYS A 118 5.38 -10.28 -8.56
CA LYS A 118 4.08 -9.85 -8.04
C LYS A 118 4.08 -8.37 -7.75
N LEU A 119 2.97 -7.71 -8.13
CA LEU A 119 2.76 -6.28 -7.93
C LEU A 119 1.55 -6.05 -7.03
N ASP A 120 1.65 -5.04 -6.20
CA ASP A 120 0.53 -4.48 -5.47
C ASP A 120 -0.33 -3.63 -6.41
N ILE A 121 -1.64 -3.70 -6.25
CA ILE A 121 -2.57 -2.96 -7.09
C ILE A 121 -3.55 -2.15 -6.26
N ILE A 122 -3.92 -0.99 -6.80
CA ILE A 122 -4.97 -0.13 -6.29
C ILE A 122 -6.13 -0.19 -7.27
N ILE A 123 -7.33 -0.35 -6.74
CA ILE A 123 -8.57 -0.49 -7.50
C ILE A 123 -9.51 0.63 -7.10
N SER A 124 -10.01 1.37 -8.06
CA SER A 124 -10.93 2.49 -7.84
C SER A 124 -12.17 2.34 -8.70
N SER A 125 -13.35 2.53 -8.12
CA SER A 125 -14.60 2.53 -8.88
C SER A 125 -14.63 3.67 -9.90
N ILE A 126 -15.07 3.37 -11.13
CA ILE A 126 -15.31 4.36 -12.18
C ILE A 126 -16.79 4.75 -12.23
N GLY A 127 -17.64 3.82 -11.82
CA GLY A 127 -19.09 3.98 -11.88
C GLY A 127 -19.68 4.65 -10.64
N ASP A 128 -20.93 4.35 -10.41
CA ASP A 128 -21.72 4.87 -9.29
C ASP A 128 -21.90 3.85 -8.15
N SER A 129 -20.99 2.89 -8.06
CA SER A 129 -20.99 1.88 -6.98
C SER A 129 -20.82 2.54 -5.62
N LYS A 130 -21.58 2.03 -4.64
CA LYS A 130 -21.57 2.56 -3.27
C LYS A 130 -20.41 2.00 -2.44
N SER A 131 -20.01 0.77 -2.73
CA SER A 131 -18.93 0.08 -2.03
C SER A 131 -18.39 -1.06 -2.88
N LEU A 132 -17.08 -1.29 -2.80
CA LEU A 132 -16.38 -2.44 -3.39
C LEU A 132 -16.12 -3.54 -2.36
N GLU A 133 -16.66 -3.42 -1.14
CA GLU A 133 -16.44 -4.35 -0.04
C GLU A 133 -16.96 -5.75 -0.37
N GLY A 134 -16.13 -6.76 -0.06
CA GLY A 134 -16.43 -8.16 -0.33
C GLY A 134 -16.34 -8.57 -1.80
N GLY A 135 -16.00 -7.64 -2.68
CA GLY A 135 -15.87 -7.90 -4.10
C GLY A 135 -14.61 -8.67 -4.48
N VAL A 136 -14.63 -9.26 -5.66
CA VAL A 136 -13.50 -9.95 -6.29
C VAL A 136 -13.25 -9.34 -7.66
N LEU A 137 -12.02 -8.91 -7.92
CA LEU A 137 -11.59 -8.43 -9.23
C LEU A 137 -11.46 -9.61 -10.20
N LEU A 138 -12.16 -9.52 -11.32
CA LEU A 138 -11.97 -10.46 -12.43
C LEU A 138 -10.63 -10.23 -13.13
N GLN A 139 -10.13 -11.27 -13.79
CA GLN A 139 -8.88 -11.19 -14.51
C GLN A 139 -8.85 -10.01 -15.47
N THR A 140 -7.88 -9.13 -15.27
CA THR A 140 -7.76 -7.84 -15.96
C THR A 140 -6.32 -7.62 -16.41
N ALA A 141 -6.15 -7.28 -17.68
CA ALA A 141 -4.86 -6.91 -18.24
C ALA A 141 -4.47 -5.49 -17.79
N LEU A 142 -3.23 -5.31 -17.36
CA LEU A 142 -2.64 -4.01 -17.04
C LEU A 142 -1.67 -3.60 -18.14
N GLN A 143 -1.87 -2.40 -18.66
CA GLN A 143 -1.14 -1.83 -19.79
C GLN A 143 -0.21 -0.70 -19.35
N GLY A 144 0.88 -0.56 -20.06
CA GLY A 144 1.73 0.61 -19.96
C GLY A 144 1.23 1.79 -20.83
N ALA A 145 1.99 2.87 -20.85
CA ALA A 145 1.67 4.06 -21.65
C ALA A 145 1.74 3.81 -23.18
N ASP A 146 2.40 2.73 -23.60
CA ASP A 146 2.50 2.23 -24.97
C ASP A 146 1.32 1.34 -25.38
N ASN A 147 0.34 1.12 -24.50
CA ASN A 147 -0.80 0.20 -24.65
C ASN A 147 -0.43 -1.30 -24.74
N GLU A 148 0.81 -1.65 -24.42
CA GLU A 148 1.23 -3.05 -24.30
C GLU A 148 0.85 -3.60 -22.92
N VAL A 149 0.48 -4.90 -22.87
CA VAL A 149 0.13 -5.58 -21.62
C VAL A 149 1.41 -6.08 -20.96
N TYR A 150 1.64 -5.64 -19.72
CA TYR A 150 2.81 -6.02 -18.92
C TYR A 150 2.47 -6.88 -17.71
N ALA A 151 1.26 -6.82 -17.20
CA ALA A 151 0.84 -7.61 -16.06
C ALA A 151 -0.64 -8.00 -16.15
N VAL A 152 -1.02 -9.00 -15.39
CA VAL A 152 -2.41 -9.44 -15.25
C VAL A 152 -2.81 -9.43 -13.79
N ALA A 153 -3.93 -8.79 -13.47
CA ALA A 153 -4.44 -8.58 -12.13
C ALA A 153 -5.71 -9.38 -11.87
N GLN A 154 -5.83 -9.97 -10.67
CA GLN A 154 -7.07 -10.60 -10.18
C GLN A 154 -6.99 -10.81 -8.66
N GLY A 155 -8.15 -10.98 -8.02
CA GLY A 155 -8.18 -11.40 -6.61
C GLY A 155 -9.25 -10.72 -5.77
N PRO A 156 -9.37 -11.14 -4.50
CA PRO A 156 -10.30 -10.55 -3.56
C PRO A 156 -9.85 -9.14 -3.13
N LEU A 157 -10.79 -8.22 -3.04
CA LEU A 157 -10.53 -6.84 -2.65
C LEU A 157 -10.40 -6.71 -1.13
N SER A 158 -9.39 -5.96 -0.71
CA SER A 158 -9.24 -5.50 0.67
C SER A 158 -9.52 -4.01 0.74
N ILE A 159 -10.52 -3.62 1.50
CA ILE A 159 -10.81 -2.22 1.79
C ILE A 159 -10.16 -1.86 3.11
N GLY A 160 -9.30 -0.83 3.11
CA GLY A 160 -8.66 -0.34 4.32
C GLY A 160 -9.66 0.36 5.24
N GLY A 161 -9.55 0.13 6.58
CA GLY A 161 -10.30 0.79 7.64
C GLY A 161 -11.41 -0.08 8.25
N TYR A 162 -12.26 0.52 9.09
CA TYR A 162 -13.36 -0.15 9.78
C TYR A 162 -14.66 0.64 9.66
N ASN A 163 -15.75 -0.08 9.61
CA ASN A 163 -17.10 0.49 9.64
C ASN A 163 -17.72 0.17 11.00
N VAL A 164 -18.12 1.18 11.76
CA VAL A 164 -18.86 1.02 13.01
C VAL A 164 -20.26 1.57 12.79
N GLU A 165 -21.22 0.67 12.65
CA GLU A 165 -22.63 1.01 12.63
C GLU A 165 -23.18 0.93 14.06
N GLY A 166 -23.46 2.10 14.67
CA GLY A 166 -24.19 2.21 15.93
C GLY A 166 -25.61 2.67 15.67
N GLN A 167 -26.57 2.24 16.52
CA GLN A 167 -28.01 2.55 16.36
C GLN A 167 -28.36 4.03 16.34
N ALA A 168 -27.43 4.95 16.65
CA ALA A 168 -27.70 6.39 16.71
C ALA A 168 -26.74 7.25 15.85
N GLN A 169 -25.64 6.71 15.34
CA GLN A 169 -24.68 7.47 14.55
C GLN A 169 -23.82 6.53 13.68
N SER A 170 -23.92 6.65 12.37
CA SER A 170 -23.05 5.97 11.41
C SER A 170 -21.78 6.81 11.24
N THR A 171 -20.66 6.36 11.78
CA THR A 171 -19.35 6.98 11.54
C THR A 171 -18.62 6.18 10.46
N ARG A 172 -18.68 6.63 9.23
CA ARG A 172 -17.96 6.03 8.09
C ARG A 172 -16.57 6.66 8.00
N LYS A 173 -15.53 5.89 8.27
CA LYS A 173 -14.14 6.35 8.19
C LYS A 173 -13.38 5.81 6.96
N ASN A 174 -14.06 5.18 6.01
CA ASN A 174 -13.47 4.57 4.82
C ASN A 174 -14.02 5.11 3.52
N ILE A 175 -13.12 5.24 2.55
CA ILE A 175 -13.49 5.36 1.17
C ILE A 175 -13.75 3.94 0.66
N SER A 176 -15.02 3.51 0.66
CA SER A 176 -15.43 2.16 0.26
C SER A 176 -15.40 1.93 -1.26
N THR A 177 -15.11 2.98 -2.04
CA THR A 177 -14.99 2.93 -3.50
C THR A 177 -13.55 2.75 -3.98
N THR A 178 -12.60 2.62 -3.06
CA THR A 178 -11.21 2.29 -3.36
C THR A 178 -10.80 1.07 -2.54
N ALA A 179 -10.12 0.14 -3.19
CA ALA A 179 -9.64 -1.10 -2.60
C ALA A 179 -8.18 -1.36 -2.99
N TYR A 180 -7.56 -2.29 -2.28
CA TYR A 180 -6.18 -2.67 -2.47
C TYR A 180 -6.08 -4.20 -2.52
N ILE A 181 -5.20 -4.73 -3.38
CA ILE A 181 -4.84 -6.15 -3.37
C ILE A 181 -3.31 -6.24 -3.31
N SER A 182 -2.81 -6.77 -2.21
CA SER A 182 -1.39 -7.06 -2.08
C SER A 182 -1.03 -8.24 -2.97
N ASN A 183 0.05 -8.10 -3.76
CA ASN A 183 0.44 -9.09 -4.74
C ASN A 183 -0.70 -9.48 -5.71
N GLY A 184 -1.55 -8.52 -6.05
CA GLY A 184 -2.76 -8.74 -6.84
C GLY A 184 -2.55 -8.81 -8.34
N ALA A 185 -1.37 -8.46 -8.84
CA ALA A 185 -1.02 -8.62 -10.25
C ALA A 185 0.28 -9.41 -10.41
N ILE A 186 0.40 -10.11 -11.52
CA ILE A 186 1.58 -10.88 -11.93
C ILE A 186 2.13 -10.27 -13.21
N VAL A 187 3.43 -10.03 -13.24
CA VAL A 187 4.14 -9.52 -14.42
C VAL A 187 4.20 -10.63 -15.47
N GLU A 188 3.80 -10.32 -16.69
CA GLU A 188 3.84 -11.25 -17.84
C GLU A 188 4.97 -10.89 -18.82
N LYS A 189 5.36 -9.61 -18.88
CA LYS A 189 6.36 -9.10 -19.83
C LYS A 189 7.27 -8.10 -19.15
N GLU A 190 8.57 -8.16 -19.42
CA GLU A 190 9.56 -7.17 -18.97
C GLU A 190 9.38 -5.85 -19.69
N ILE A 191 9.58 -4.73 -18.97
CA ILE A 191 9.69 -3.41 -19.58
C ILE A 191 11.14 -3.19 -19.99
N GLN A 192 11.35 -2.95 -21.28
CA GLN A 192 12.67 -2.65 -21.86
C GLN A 192 12.98 -1.15 -21.79
#